data_a417837054ff9d8127bdd720e0ef80aa
#
_entry.id   a417837054ff9d8127bdd720e0ef80aa
#
_cell.length_a   1.000
_cell.length_b   1.000
_cell.length_c   1.000
_cell.angle_alpha   90.00
_cell.angle_beta   90.00
_cell.angle_gamma   90.00
#
_symmetry.space_group_name_H-M   'P 1'
#
loop_
_entity.id
_entity.type
_entity.pdbx_description
1 polymer ?
#
loop_
_entity_poly.entity_id
_entity_poly.type
_entity_poly.pdbx_seq_one_letter_code
_entity_poly.pdbx_strand_id
1 'polypeptide(L)'
;MLNYKINGPSFVLSCSEKVKIPLMVCSHERSGTHFMMNSISECTEYTVNPFLNFDYMPLGSFVNFFSKESMNKFLFSLQEIRKNEYSTHCVNSIIKSHYPLSLLDHNKNLCRVIYIYRNPEEVFISYWKFLHRWNWLEGPKLSSPLELIKTNPKGQSQRYQIENYANYFARWASHIIDAKNTARNSSNIVLVNYSELKNNFEKTIEYICHKLKINMSQQPTKPNKEKFIYGKAMEICDQEKILMKNFIKEEIKKFPNLPNDLLNLF
;
A
#
# COMPACT_ATOMS: atom_id res chain seq x y z
N MET A 1 12.77 2.34 23.38
CA MET A 1 13.17 1.93 22.01
C MET A 1 13.77 0.55 22.06
N LEU A 2 13.23 -0.39 21.32
CA LEU A 2 13.79 -1.74 21.18
C LEU A 2 14.77 -1.75 20.03
N ASN A 3 16.02 -2.12 20.31
CA ASN A 3 17.03 -2.36 19.29
C ASN A 3 16.87 -3.80 18.79
N TYR A 4 16.48 -3.96 17.56
CA TYR A 4 16.35 -5.26 16.93
C TYR A 4 17.53 -5.50 16.00
N LYS A 5 18.35 -6.50 16.31
CA LYS A 5 19.48 -6.91 15.48
C LYS A 5 19.10 -8.17 14.73
N ILE A 6 18.75 -8.01 13.50
CA ILE A 6 18.51 -9.11 12.56
C ILE A 6 19.80 -9.24 11.75
N ASN A 7 20.25 -10.44 11.35
CA ASN A 7 21.47 -10.67 10.56
C ASN A 7 21.68 -9.62 9.46
N GLY A 8 22.26 -8.48 9.80
CA GLY A 8 22.30 -7.29 8.96
C GLY A 8 22.33 -6.03 9.80
N PRO A 9 22.00 -4.89 9.21
CA PRO A 9 21.99 -3.62 9.91
C PRO A 9 20.97 -3.62 11.05
N SER A 10 21.35 -3.04 12.17
CA SER A 10 20.44 -2.81 13.30
C SER A 10 19.38 -1.77 12.91
N PHE A 11 18.15 -1.99 13.28
CA PHE A 11 17.12 -0.97 13.18
C PHE A 11 16.38 -0.83 14.51
N VAL A 12 15.85 0.35 14.76
CA VAL A 12 15.13 0.68 15.97
C VAL A 12 13.64 0.71 15.64
N LEU A 13 12.86 -0.10 16.35
CA LEU A 13 11.41 -0.07 16.26
C LEU A 13 10.85 0.91 17.29
N SER A 14 9.97 1.78 16.84
CA SER A 14 9.16 2.58 17.76
C SER A 14 8.14 1.70 18.46
N CYS A 15 7.97 1.91 19.75
CA CYS A 15 7.08 1.13 20.59
C CYS A 15 6.17 2.05 21.41
N SER A 16 4.95 1.58 21.66
CA SER A 16 3.98 2.25 22.52
C SER A 16 3.16 1.21 23.28
N GLU A 17 2.88 1.47 24.53
CA GLU A 17 1.99 0.63 25.34
C GLU A 17 0.53 0.64 24.84
N LYS A 18 0.15 1.69 24.13
CA LYS A 18 -1.21 1.87 23.60
C LYS A 18 -1.47 1.07 22.33
N VAL A 19 -0.43 0.77 21.56
CA VAL A 19 -0.53 0.01 20.32
C VAL A 19 -0.34 -1.47 20.58
N LYS A 20 -1.39 -2.25 20.39
CA LYS A 20 -1.39 -3.68 20.68
C LYS A 20 -1.26 -4.59 19.45
N ILE A 21 -1.49 -4.10 18.27
CA ILE A 21 -1.48 -4.87 17.02
C ILE A 21 -0.75 -4.05 15.96
N PRO A 22 0.23 -4.62 15.23
CA PRO A 22 0.88 -3.94 14.12
C PRO A 22 -0.13 -3.44 13.09
N LEU A 23 0.19 -2.35 12.41
CA LEU A 23 -0.60 -1.79 11.33
C LEU A 23 0.19 -1.84 10.02
N MET A 24 -0.44 -2.36 8.98
CA MET A 24 0.07 -2.33 7.62
C MET A 24 -0.79 -1.42 6.76
N VAL A 25 -0.15 -0.59 5.96
CA VAL A 25 -0.79 0.14 4.85
C VAL A 25 -0.32 -0.47 3.55
N CYS A 26 -1.26 -1.09 2.85
CA CYS A 26 -1.03 -1.82 1.61
C CYS A 26 -1.76 -1.16 0.44
N SER A 27 -1.20 -1.30 -0.75
CA SER A 27 -1.82 -0.81 -1.99
C SER A 27 -1.09 -1.34 -3.21
N HIS A 28 -1.74 -1.29 -4.38
CA HIS A 28 -0.97 -1.19 -5.62
C HIS A 28 -0.12 0.09 -5.61
N GLU A 29 1.04 0.07 -6.25
CA GLU A 29 1.95 1.22 -6.29
C GLU A 29 1.22 2.48 -6.77
N ARG A 30 1.60 3.63 -6.26
CA ARG A 30 1.07 4.97 -6.61
C ARG A 30 -0.39 5.22 -6.23
N SER A 31 -0.99 4.38 -5.38
CA SER A 31 -2.38 4.55 -4.94
C SER A 31 -2.56 5.46 -3.72
N GLY A 32 -1.50 6.03 -3.15
CA GLY A 32 -1.60 6.97 -2.03
C GLY A 32 -1.13 6.41 -0.67
N THR A 33 -0.33 5.35 -0.66
CA THR A 33 0.16 4.66 0.55
C THR A 33 0.78 5.60 1.58
N HIS A 34 1.74 6.44 1.15
CA HIS A 34 2.40 7.39 2.07
C HIS A 34 1.45 8.44 2.63
N PHE A 35 0.49 8.92 1.82
CA PHE A 35 -0.51 9.86 2.32
C PHE A 35 -1.37 9.22 3.41
N MET A 36 -1.79 7.97 3.23
CA MET A 36 -2.52 7.22 4.24
C MET A 36 -1.68 7.00 5.50
N MET A 37 -0.43 6.55 5.36
CA MET A 37 0.47 6.33 6.50
C MET A 37 0.64 7.60 7.34
N ASN A 38 0.92 8.72 6.69
CA ASN A 38 1.07 10.00 7.38
C ASN A 38 -0.25 10.44 8.04
N SER A 39 -1.39 10.24 7.36
CA SER A 39 -2.69 10.59 7.91
C SER A 39 -3.03 9.83 9.20
N ILE A 40 -2.70 8.55 9.26
CA ILE A 40 -2.90 7.73 10.47
C ILE A 40 -1.89 8.12 11.56
N SER A 41 -0.64 8.39 11.18
CA SER A 41 0.40 8.79 12.13
C SER A 41 0.10 10.12 12.83
N GLU A 42 -0.56 11.05 12.15
CA GLU A 42 -0.91 12.36 12.71
C GLU A 42 -1.97 12.31 13.83
N CYS A 43 -2.81 11.28 13.86
CA CYS A 43 -3.95 11.24 14.78
C CYS A 43 -4.00 10.00 15.68
N THR A 44 -2.97 9.16 15.66
CA THR A 44 -2.92 7.92 16.45
C THR A 44 -1.55 7.71 17.07
N GLU A 45 -1.40 6.68 17.89
CA GLU A 45 -0.10 6.27 18.43
C GLU A 45 0.78 5.50 17.42
N TYR A 46 0.27 5.23 16.22
CA TYR A 46 1.09 4.69 15.16
C TYR A 46 2.02 5.75 14.57
N THR A 47 3.20 5.34 14.12
CA THR A 47 4.22 6.23 13.59
C THR A 47 4.77 5.74 12.26
N VAL A 48 5.20 6.67 11.44
CA VAL A 48 5.93 6.37 10.19
C VAL A 48 7.45 6.27 10.39
N ASN A 49 7.94 6.52 11.59
CA ASN A 49 9.35 6.41 11.95
C ASN A 49 9.58 5.32 13.02
N PRO A 50 10.55 4.37 12.80
CA PRO A 50 11.29 4.19 11.58
C PRO A 50 10.39 3.74 10.42
N PHE A 51 10.79 4.05 9.18
CA PHE A 51 10.05 3.65 7.99
C PHE A 51 10.23 2.15 7.73
N LEU A 52 9.20 1.38 8.01
CA LEU A 52 9.18 -0.06 7.76
C LEU A 52 8.55 -0.33 6.40
N ASN A 53 9.34 -0.86 5.49
CA ASN A 53 8.89 -1.15 4.14
C ASN A 53 9.24 -2.57 3.74
N PHE A 54 8.22 -3.40 3.49
CA PHE A 54 8.41 -4.76 3.01
C PHE A 54 9.02 -4.82 1.61
N ASP A 55 8.92 -3.74 0.85
CA ASP A 55 9.38 -3.69 -0.54
C ASP A 55 10.90 -3.66 -0.66
N TYR A 56 11.62 -3.33 0.42
CA TYR A 56 13.07 -3.11 0.40
C TYR A 56 13.85 -3.95 1.40
N MET A 57 15.09 -4.25 1.03
CA MET A 57 16.11 -4.73 1.94
C MET A 57 16.41 -3.66 3.02
N PRO A 58 16.71 -4.00 4.26
CA PRO A 58 17.11 -5.31 4.76
C PRO A 58 15.97 -6.24 5.19
N LEU A 59 14.72 -5.78 5.28
CA LEU A 59 13.62 -6.64 5.68
C LEU A 59 13.47 -7.83 4.73
N GLY A 60 13.67 -7.63 3.43
CA GLY A 60 13.62 -8.67 2.42
C GLY A 60 14.64 -9.81 2.62
N SER A 61 15.74 -9.63 3.37
CA SER A 61 16.67 -10.72 3.69
C SER A 61 16.11 -11.73 4.69
N PHE A 62 15.04 -11.37 5.40
CA PHE A 62 14.38 -12.26 6.39
C PHE A 62 13.03 -12.76 5.93
N VAL A 63 12.38 -11.99 5.06
CA VAL A 63 11.05 -12.30 4.57
C VAL A 63 11.18 -12.65 3.10
N ASN A 64 10.97 -13.92 2.78
CA ASN A 64 10.73 -14.31 1.41
C ASN A 64 9.32 -13.84 1.05
N PHE A 65 9.21 -12.71 0.36
CA PHE A 65 7.94 -12.09 0.00
C PHE A 65 7.12 -12.91 -1.00
N PHE A 66 7.72 -13.87 -1.67
CA PHE A 66 7.00 -14.86 -2.47
C PHE A 66 6.45 -16.01 -1.61
N SER A 67 6.74 -16.00 -0.32
CA SER A 67 6.26 -16.99 0.64
C SER A 67 5.33 -16.35 1.66
N LYS A 68 4.07 -16.71 1.58
CA LYS A 68 3.05 -16.38 2.58
C LYS A 68 3.47 -16.75 3.99
N GLU A 69 4.11 -17.90 4.13
CA GLU A 69 4.62 -18.38 5.42
C GLU A 69 5.70 -17.46 6.00
N SER A 70 6.65 -17.01 5.20
CA SER A 70 7.70 -16.10 5.65
C SER A 70 7.13 -14.76 6.09
N MET A 71 6.15 -14.22 5.38
CA MET A 71 5.49 -12.99 5.77
C MET A 71 4.74 -13.14 7.10
N ASN A 72 4.03 -14.24 7.28
CA ASN A 72 3.33 -14.51 8.52
C ASN A 72 4.27 -14.74 9.70
N LYS A 73 5.38 -15.44 9.50
CA LYS A 73 6.44 -15.57 10.52
C LYS A 73 6.98 -14.22 10.96
N PHE A 74 7.19 -13.31 10.02
CA PHE A 74 7.63 -11.95 10.36
C PHE A 74 6.57 -11.19 11.19
N LEU A 75 5.31 -11.20 10.76
CA LEU A 75 4.23 -10.55 11.50
C LEU A 75 4.02 -11.19 12.88
N PHE A 76 4.13 -12.50 12.97
CA PHE A 76 4.10 -13.21 14.24
C PHE A 76 5.25 -12.78 15.15
N SER A 77 6.47 -12.66 14.64
CA SER A 77 7.61 -12.19 15.41
C SER A 77 7.40 -10.77 15.94
N LEU A 78 6.76 -9.88 15.18
CA LEU A 78 6.39 -8.55 15.67
C LEU A 78 5.39 -8.61 16.82
N GLN A 79 4.48 -9.59 16.83
CA GLN A 79 3.55 -9.80 17.93
C GLN A 79 4.23 -10.42 19.16
N GLU A 80 5.15 -11.36 18.96
CA GLU A 80 5.87 -12.02 20.05
C GLU A 80 6.80 -11.05 20.81
N ILE A 81 7.40 -10.08 20.12
CA ILE A 81 8.14 -8.98 20.76
C ILE A 81 7.25 -8.28 21.81
N ARG A 82 5.93 -8.24 21.60
CA ARG A 82 4.97 -7.61 22.52
C ARG A 82 4.66 -8.43 23.77
N LYS A 83 4.80 -9.75 23.69
CA LYS A 83 4.42 -10.66 24.77
C LYS A 83 5.57 -10.95 25.74
N ASN A 84 6.79 -10.60 25.37
CA ASN A 84 7.96 -10.85 26.20
C ASN A 84 7.93 -9.97 27.44
N GLU A 85 8.40 -10.50 28.55
CA GLU A 85 8.43 -9.84 29.89
C GLU A 85 9.16 -8.49 29.88
N TYR A 86 10.02 -8.25 28.88
CA TYR A 86 10.70 -6.97 28.68
C TYR A 86 9.84 -5.95 27.90
N SER A 87 8.66 -6.31 27.46
CA SER A 87 7.89 -5.46 26.54
C SER A 87 6.48 -5.20 27.05
N THR A 88 6.36 -4.27 27.92
CA THR A 88 5.17 -3.40 27.99
C THR A 88 4.99 -2.61 26.68
N HIS A 89 5.94 -2.70 25.76
CA HIS A 89 6.07 -1.93 24.53
C HIS A 89 5.57 -2.72 23.32
N CYS A 90 4.78 -2.08 22.49
CA CYS A 90 4.28 -2.64 21.23
C CYS A 90 4.91 -1.93 20.04
N VAL A 91 5.19 -2.68 18.98
CA VAL A 91 5.64 -2.07 17.73
C VAL A 91 4.52 -1.20 17.16
N ASN A 92 4.74 0.10 17.09
CA ASN A 92 3.78 1.06 16.58
C ASN A 92 4.17 1.68 15.23
N SER A 93 5.27 1.24 14.63
CA SER A 93 5.63 1.66 13.28
C SER A 93 4.67 1.08 12.25
N ILE A 94 4.16 1.95 11.38
CA ILE A 94 3.30 1.54 10.27
C ILE A 94 4.16 0.82 9.22
N ILE A 95 3.72 -0.35 8.80
CA ILE A 95 4.39 -1.17 7.81
C ILE A 95 3.82 -0.85 6.43
N LYS A 96 4.66 -0.44 5.50
CA LYS A 96 4.27 -0.26 4.09
C LYS A 96 4.40 -1.58 3.34
N SER A 97 3.45 -1.85 2.43
CA SER A 97 3.55 -2.96 1.48
C SER A 97 2.86 -2.66 0.16
N HIS A 98 3.41 -3.24 -0.91
CA HIS A 98 2.78 -3.31 -2.23
C HIS A 98 2.50 -4.76 -2.67
N TYR A 99 2.67 -5.71 -1.75
CA TYR A 99 2.36 -7.11 -2.03
C TYR A 99 0.85 -7.36 -1.98
N PRO A 100 0.31 -8.31 -2.79
CA PRO A 100 -1.08 -8.75 -2.72
C PRO A 100 -1.44 -9.22 -1.31
N LEU A 101 -2.65 -8.91 -0.85
CA LEU A 101 -3.10 -9.24 0.51
C LEU A 101 -3.27 -10.74 0.75
N SER A 102 -3.52 -11.52 -0.29
CA SER A 102 -3.60 -12.99 -0.19
C SER A 102 -2.30 -13.65 0.28
N LEU A 103 -1.17 -12.94 0.18
CA LEU A 103 0.10 -13.36 0.76
C LEU A 103 0.14 -13.21 2.28
N LEU A 104 -0.71 -12.36 2.85
CA LEU A 104 -0.95 -12.30 4.29
C LEU A 104 -1.93 -13.40 4.63
N ASP A 105 -1.52 -14.36 5.44
CA ASP A 105 -2.44 -15.41 5.84
C ASP A 105 -3.64 -14.88 6.60
N HIS A 106 -4.73 -15.64 6.55
CA HIS A 106 -5.99 -15.38 7.22
C HIS A 106 -5.90 -15.39 8.77
N ASN A 107 -4.71 -15.33 9.32
CA ASN A 107 -4.52 -15.17 10.77
C ASN A 107 -4.93 -13.75 11.17
N LYS A 108 -6.22 -13.60 11.45
CA LYS A 108 -6.95 -12.35 11.69
C LYS A 108 -6.33 -11.45 12.77
N ASN A 109 -5.37 -11.96 13.53
CA ASN A 109 -4.79 -11.25 14.67
C ASN A 109 -3.35 -10.79 14.46
N LEU A 110 -2.72 -11.11 13.33
CA LEU A 110 -1.31 -10.75 13.11
C LEU A 110 -1.09 -9.27 12.88
N CYS A 111 -1.93 -8.62 12.09
CA CYS A 111 -1.89 -7.17 11.91
C CYS A 111 -3.26 -6.62 11.51
N ARG A 112 -3.43 -5.32 11.68
CA ARG A 112 -4.50 -4.53 11.05
C ARG A 112 -4.03 -4.09 9.69
N VAL A 113 -4.91 -4.05 8.70
CA VAL A 113 -4.53 -3.66 7.33
C VAL A 113 -5.46 -2.57 6.82
N ILE A 114 -4.86 -1.50 6.34
CA ILE A 114 -5.53 -0.51 5.51
C ILE A 114 -5.07 -0.76 4.07
N TYR A 115 -6.00 -1.15 3.21
CA TYR A 115 -5.73 -1.26 1.79
C TYR A 115 -6.30 -0.05 1.06
N ILE A 116 -5.42 0.75 0.45
CA ILE A 116 -5.83 1.93 -0.31
C ILE A 116 -5.75 1.67 -1.80
N TYR A 117 -6.83 2.00 -2.52
CA TYR A 117 -6.91 1.90 -3.97
C TYR A 117 -7.32 3.24 -4.59
N ARG A 118 -7.04 3.40 -5.86
CA ARG A 118 -7.19 4.66 -6.58
C ARG A 118 -7.59 4.44 -8.02
N ASN A 119 -8.23 5.45 -8.64
CA ASN A 119 -8.55 5.49 -10.05
C ASN A 119 -7.33 5.11 -10.92
N PRO A 120 -7.49 4.17 -11.88
CA PRO A 120 -6.38 3.69 -12.69
C PRO A 120 -5.71 4.78 -13.55
N GLU A 121 -6.47 5.74 -14.08
CA GLU A 121 -5.89 6.85 -14.84
C GLU A 121 -4.87 7.61 -13.99
N GLU A 122 -5.23 7.97 -12.77
CA GLU A 122 -4.34 8.68 -11.86
C GLU A 122 -3.16 7.83 -11.40
N VAL A 123 -3.38 6.53 -11.19
CA VAL A 123 -2.32 5.58 -10.82
C VAL A 123 -1.28 5.51 -11.93
N PHE A 124 -1.70 5.26 -13.18
CA PHE A 124 -0.76 5.04 -14.28
C PHE A 124 -0.04 6.29 -14.72
N ILE A 125 -0.68 7.45 -14.67
CA ILE A 125 0.00 8.73 -14.87
C ILE A 125 1.09 8.94 -13.80
N SER A 126 0.75 8.68 -12.53
CA SER A 126 1.70 8.81 -11.42
C SER A 126 2.82 7.76 -11.51
N TYR A 127 2.50 6.54 -11.95
CA TYR A 127 3.46 5.44 -12.06
C TYR A 127 4.44 5.68 -13.21
N TRP A 128 3.95 6.09 -14.36
CA TRP A 128 4.79 6.47 -15.50
C TRP A 128 5.78 7.58 -15.12
N LYS A 129 5.31 8.65 -14.48
CA LYS A 129 6.18 9.72 -13.97
C LYS A 129 7.22 9.20 -12.97
N PHE A 130 6.84 8.30 -12.10
CA PHE A 130 7.74 7.68 -11.14
C PHE A 130 8.83 6.86 -11.83
N LEU A 131 8.48 5.98 -12.77
CA LEU A 131 9.43 5.14 -13.48
C LEU A 131 10.52 5.93 -14.22
N HIS A 132 10.17 7.11 -14.77
CA HIS A 132 11.14 7.97 -15.44
C HIS A 132 12.14 8.65 -14.50
N ARG A 133 11.73 8.86 -13.25
CA ARG A 133 12.53 9.58 -12.24
C ARG A 133 13.34 8.67 -11.33
N TRP A 134 12.97 7.40 -11.29
CA TRP A 134 13.61 6.42 -10.43
C TRP A 134 14.93 5.94 -11.04
N ASN A 135 15.97 5.85 -10.22
CA ASN A 135 17.32 5.57 -10.70
C ASN A 135 17.58 4.13 -11.09
N TRP A 136 16.79 3.18 -10.56
CA TRP A 136 16.91 1.76 -10.89
C TRP A 136 15.72 1.24 -11.67
N LEU A 137 15.87 0.04 -12.25
CA LEU A 137 14.89 -0.56 -13.13
C LEU A 137 13.69 -1.13 -12.35
N GLU A 138 12.83 -0.23 -11.86
CA GLU A 138 11.56 -0.60 -11.24
C GLU A 138 10.57 -1.14 -12.26
N GLY A 139 10.57 -0.55 -13.45
CA GLY A 139 9.75 -0.92 -14.60
C GLY A 139 10.26 -0.26 -15.88
N PRO A 140 9.56 -0.44 -17.01
CA PRO A 140 9.99 0.11 -18.29
C PRO A 140 9.81 1.63 -18.33
N LYS A 141 10.76 2.34 -18.93
CA LYS A 141 10.68 3.78 -19.22
C LYS A 141 10.09 3.95 -20.62
N LEU A 142 8.78 4.03 -20.71
CA LEU A 142 8.03 4.12 -21.96
C LEU A 142 7.67 5.56 -22.30
N SER A 143 7.35 5.84 -23.56
CA SER A 143 7.09 7.18 -24.07
C SER A 143 5.86 7.83 -23.41
N SER A 144 4.90 7.03 -22.95
CA SER A 144 3.64 7.53 -22.43
C SER A 144 2.99 6.60 -21.38
N PRO A 145 2.08 7.15 -20.54
CA PRO A 145 1.30 6.33 -19.63
C PRO A 145 0.32 5.39 -20.33
N LEU A 146 -0.14 5.73 -21.55
CA LEU A 146 -0.96 4.84 -22.37
C LEU A 146 -0.17 3.61 -22.82
N GLU A 147 1.07 3.80 -23.23
CA GLU A 147 1.96 2.71 -23.58
C GLU A 147 2.26 1.82 -22.35
N LEU A 148 2.52 2.46 -21.20
CA LEU A 148 2.77 1.73 -19.94
C LEU A 148 1.60 0.81 -19.57
N ILE A 149 0.38 1.34 -19.57
CA ILE A 149 -0.81 0.57 -19.12
C ILE A 149 -1.07 -0.65 -20.00
N LYS A 150 -0.69 -0.60 -21.30
CA LYS A 150 -0.84 -1.68 -22.27
C LYS A 150 0.29 -2.70 -22.25
N THR A 151 1.43 -2.35 -21.67
CA THR A 151 2.62 -3.20 -21.68
C THR A 151 2.57 -4.25 -20.57
N ASN A 152 3.15 -5.42 -20.82
CA ASN A 152 3.35 -6.45 -19.79
C ASN A 152 4.24 -5.89 -18.67
N PRO A 153 3.93 -6.19 -17.41
CA PRO A 153 4.79 -5.81 -16.30
C PRO A 153 6.22 -6.34 -16.46
N LYS A 154 7.20 -5.47 -16.25
CA LYS A 154 8.63 -5.77 -16.38
C LYS A 154 9.41 -5.10 -15.24
N GLY A 155 10.63 -5.58 -15.01
CA GLY A 155 11.52 -5.03 -14.01
C GLY A 155 11.17 -5.49 -12.60
N GLN A 156 11.64 -4.75 -11.61
CA GLN A 156 11.48 -5.11 -10.21
C GLN A 156 10.04 -5.05 -9.72
N SER A 157 9.15 -4.35 -10.42
CA SER A 157 7.72 -4.32 -10.11
C SER A 157 7.06 -5.71 -10.16
N GLN A 158 7.66 -6.66 -10.87
CA GLN A 158 7.18 -8.05 -10.94
C GLN A 158 7.18 -8.75 -9.56
N ARG A 159 8.00 -8.29 -8.59
CA ARG A 159 8.00 -8.85 -7.22
C ARG A 159 6.65 -8.72 -6.50
N TYR A 160 5.78 -7.83 -6.94
CA TYR A 160 4.46 -7.61 -6.35
C TYR A 160 3.33 -8.36 -7.05
N GLN A 161 3.65 -9.36 -7.86
CA GLN A 161 2.65 -10.16 -8.57
C GLN A 161 2.69 -11.61 -8.10
N ILE A 162 1.53 -12.25 -8.16
CA ILE A 162 1.38 -13.69 -7.87
C ILE A 162 1.30 -14.52 -9.13
N GLU A 163 1.12 -13.89 -10.27
CA GLU A 163 1.04 -14.51 -11.59
C GLU A 163 1.53 -13.57 -12.69
N ASN A 164 1.63 -14.06 -13.91
CA ASN A 164 1.95 -13.24 -15.07
C ASN A 164 0.70 -12.53 -15.59
N TYR A 165 0.79 -11.23 -15.80
CA TYR A 165 -0.30 -10.40 -16.29
C TYR A 165 -0.06 -9.96 -17.74
N ALA A 166 -1.12 -9.93 -18.54
CA ALA A 166 -1.05 -9.49 -19.93
C ALA A 166 -0.60 -8.03 -20.08
N ASN A 167 -0.95 -7.19 -19.11
CA ASN A 167 -0.55 -5.79 -19.08
C ASN A 167 -0.60 -5.22 -17.65
N TYR A 168 -0.11 -4.00 -17.47
CA TYR A 168 -0.13 -3.34 -16.16
C TYR A 168 -1.54 -3.07 -15.63
N PHE A 169 -2.53 -2.88 -16.53
CA PHE A 169 -3.93 -2.72 -16.09
C PHE A 169 -4.46 -4.00 -15.43
N ALA A 170 -4.24 -5.14 -16.07
CA ALA A 170 -4.65 -6.44 -15.52
C ALA A 170 -4.01 -6.69 -14.15
N ARG A 171 -2.72 -6.37 -14.01
CA ARG A 171 -2.01 -6.44 -12.73
C ARG A 171 -2.65 -5.56 -11.66
N TRP A 172 -2.95 -4.29 -11.99
CA TRP A 172 -3.61 -3.35 -11.09
C TRP A 172 -5.00 -3.85 -10.67
N ALA A 173 -5.82 -4.30 -11.63
CA ALA A 173 -7.16 -4.79 -11.37
C ALA A 173 -7.14 -6.04 -10.47
N SER A 174 -6.28 -7.01 -10.80
CA SER A 174 -6.13 -8.25 -10.02
C SER A 174 -5.65 -7.97 -8.59
N HIS A 175 -4.75 -7.02 -8.40
CA HIS A 175 -4.28 -6.62 -7.07
C HIS A 175 -5.41 -6.05 -6.18
N ILE A 176 -6.33 -5.27 -6.76
CA ILE A 176 -7.48 -4.73 -6.03
C ILE A 176 -8.52 -5.82 -5.76
N ILE A 177 -8.77 -6.70 -6.73
CA ILE A 177 -9.69 -7.84 -6.56
C ILE A 177 -9.17 -8.79 -5.47
N ASP A 178 -7.88 -9.07 -5.45
CA ASP A 178 -7.24 -9.86 -4.40
C ASP A 178 -7.50 -9.24 -3.03
N ALA A 179 -7.28 -7.95 -2.89
CA ALA A 179 -7.54 -7.24 -1.64
C ALA A 179 -9.02 -7.26 -1.23
N LYS A 180 -9.93 -7.05 -2.18
CA LYS A 180 -11.38 -7.10 -1.94
C LYS A 180 -11.82 -8.50 -1.47
N ASN A 181 -11.30 -9.55 -2.11
CA ASN A 181 -11.63 -10.93 -1.75
C ASN A 181 -11.07 -11.30 -0.38
N THR A 182 -9.84 -10.91 -0.10
CA THR A 182 -9.20 -11.14 1.21
C THR A 182 -9.93 -10.40 2.33
N ALA A 183 -10.36 -9.17 2.09
CA ALA A 183 -11.06 -8.34 3.08
C ALA A 183 -12.47 -8.86 3.43
N ARG A 184 -13.15 -9.54 2.49
CA ARG A 184 -14.50 -10.09 2.74
C ARG A 184 -14.56 -11.00 3.96
N ASN A 185 -13.48 -11.72 4.24
CA ASN A 185 -13.39 -12.71 5.29
C ASN A 185 -12.58 -12.23 6.50
N SER A 186 -12.28 -10.92 6.59
CA SER A 186 -11.45 -10.37 7.65
C SER A 186 -12.02 -9.08 8.22
N SER A 187 -12.21 -9.06 9.54
CA SER A 187 -12.57 -7.84 10.30
C SER A 187 -11.39 -6.88 10.48
N ASN A 188 -10.16 -7.33 10.21
CA ASN A 188 -8.93 -6.57 10.42
C ASN A 188 -8.42 -5.88 9.14
N ILE A 189 -9.19 -5.94 8.05
CA ILE A 189 -8.86 -5.30 6.79
C ILE A 189 -9.93 -4.28 6.45
N VAL A 190 -9.51 -3.08 6.10
CA VAL A 190 -10.38 -2.03 5.56
C VAL A 190 -9.88 -1.58 4.19
N LEU A 191 -10.79 -1.53 3.21
CA LEU A 191 -10.53 -0.98 1.88
C LEU A 191 -10.94 0.48 1.85
N VAL A 192 -10.08 1.32 1.30
CA VAL A 192 -10.29 2.77 1.23
C VAL A 192 -10.04 3.27 -0.18
N ASN A 193 -11.01 3.98 -0.74
CA ASN A 193 -10.81 4.71 -1.98
C ASN A 193 -10.01 5.99 -1.71
N TYR A 194 -8.95 6.23 -2.48
CA TYR A 194 -8.14 7.45 -2.36
C TYR A 194 -8.95 8.73 -2.56
N SER A 195 -9.96 8.71 -3.43
CA SER A 195 -10.83 9.87 -3.66
C SER A 195 -11.67 10.19 -2.43
N GLU A 196 -12.18 9.16 -1.73
CA GLU A 196 -12.88 9.36 -0.45
C GLU A 196 -11.95 9.94 0.61
N LEU A 197 -10.75 9.37 0.74
CA LEU A 197 -9.75 9.91 1.67
C LEU A 197 -9.39 11.37 1.35
N LYS A 198 -9.39 11.76 0.09
CA LYS A 198 -9.07 13.13 -0.32
C LYS A 198 -10.22 14.11 -0.06
N ASN A 199 -11.44 13.69 -0.37
CA ASN A 199 -12.63 14.56 -0.38
C ASN A 199 -13.35 14.60 0.97
N ASN A 200 -13.39 13.47 1.69
CA ASN A 200 -14.06 13.29 2.98
C ASN A 200 -13.06 12.86 4.06
N PHE A 201 -11.95 13.59 4.16
CA PHE A 201 -10.77 13.20 4.90
C PHE A 201 -11.06 12.76 6.34
N GLU A 202 -11.62 13.63 7.15
CA GLU A 202 -11.88 13.39 8.58
C GLU A 202 -12.76 12.17 8.79
N LYS A 203 -13.92 12.14 8.12
CA LYS A 203 -14.85 11.02 8.19
C LYS A 203 -14.22 9.69 7.75
N THR A 204 -13.36 9.73 6.74
CA THR A 204 -12.68 8.52 6.25
C THR A 204 -11.68 8.01 7.27
N ILE A 205 -10.90 8.88 7.92
CA ILE A 205 -9.97 8.47 8.97
C ILE A 205 -10.71 7.95 10.20
N GLU A 206 -11.77 8.63 10.64
CA GLU A 206 -12.62 8.18 11.74
C GLU A 206 -13.21 6.79 11.46
N TYR A 207 -13.75 6.58 10.26
CA TYR A 207 -14.26 5.27 9.83
C TYR A 207 -13.19 4.18 9.90
N ILE A 208 -11.98 4.45 9.39
CA ILE A 208 -10.86 3.51 9.42
C ILE A 208 -10.51 3.15 10.87
N CYS A 209 -10.33 4.16 11.72
CA CYS A 209 -9.98 3.97 13.12
C CYS A 209 -11.04 3.18 13.87
N HIS A 210 -12.31 3.52 13.68
CA HIS A 210 -13.43 2.78 14.26
C HIS A 210 -13.46 1.32 13.79
N LYS A 211 -13.39 1.09 12.47
CA LYS A 211 -13.46 -0.25 11.86
C LYS A 211 -12.32 -1.16 12.33
N LEU A 212 -11.12 -0.62 12.43
CA LEU A 212 -9.94 -1.35 12.86
C LEU A 212 -9.70 -1.30 14.38
N LYS A 213 -10.58 -0.66 15.15
CA LYS A 213 -10.44 -0.47 16.60
C LYS A 213 -9.09 0.18 16.96
N ILE A 214 -8.74 1.22 16.24
CA ILE A 214 -7.56 2.06 16.49
C ILE A 214 -8.02 3.27 17.31
N ASN A 215 -7.36 3.52 18.43
CA ASN A 215 -7.63 4.69 19.24
C ASN A 215 -7.01 5.93 18.59
N MET A 216 -7.81 6.97 18.41
CA MET A 216 -7.32 8.27 18.01
C MET A 216 -6.84 9.04 19.22
N SER A 217 -5.69 9.70 19.10
CA SER A 217 -5.11 10.57 20.12
C SER A 217 -5.54 12.03 19.95
N GLN A 218 -5.94 12.39 18.73
CA GLN A 218 -6.42 13.74 18.37
C GLN A 218 -7.28 13.69 17.10
N GLN A 219 -7.90 14.82 16.81
CA GLN A 219 -8.71 14.95 15.57
C GLN A 219 -7.85 14.77 14.32
N PRO A 220 -8.37 14.11 13.28
CA PRO A 220 -7.64 13.91 12.04
C PRO A 220 -7.32 15.25 11.36
N THR A 221 -6.06 15.48 11.06
CA THR A 221 -5.61 16.62 10.29
C THR A 221 -4.92 16.15 9.01
N LYS A 222 -5.19 16.82 7.89
CA LYS A 222 -4.53 16.47 6.63
C LYS A 222 -3.03 16.71 6.77
N PRO A 223 -2.18 15.70 6.55
CA PRO A 223 -0.75 15.91 6.55
C PRO A 223 -0.38 16.94 5.48
N ASN A 224 0.58 17.80 5.80
CA ASN A 224 1.12 18.72 4.83
C ASN A 224 1.66 17.91 3.65
N LYS A 225 1.18 18.23 2.46
CA LYS A 225 1.75 17.65 1.24
C LYS A 225 3.18 18.17 1.13
N GLU A 226 4.15 17.42 1.59
CA GLU A 226 5.48 17.56 1.04
C GLU A 226 5.35 17.34 -0.47
N LYS A 227 5.43 18.43 -1.19
CA LYS A 227 5.55 18.37 -2.65
C LYS A 227 6.90 17.72 -2.91
N PHE A 228 6.92 16.43 -3.07
CA PHE A 228 8.03 15.76 -3.71
C PHE A 228 8.10 16.31 -5.14
N ILE A 229 8.81 17.42 -5.30
CA ILE A 229 9.07 18.06 -6.60
C ILE A 229 10.12 17.19 -7.29
N TYR A 230 9.66 16.17 -7.96
CA TYR A 230 10.50 15.36 -8.81
C TYR A 230 10.65 16.05 -10.16
N GLY A 231 11.73 16.84 -10.36
CA GLY A 231 12.18 17.31 -11.67
C GLY A 231 11.15 18.01 -12.56
N LYS A 232 11.49 18.27 -13.83
CA LYS A 232 10.58 18.88 -14.83
C LYS A 232 9.24 18.16 -14.90
N ALA A 233 8.15 18.92 -14.86
CA ALA A 233 6.80 18.37 -15.02
C ALA A 233 6.72 17.65 -16.38
N MET A 234 6.49 16.35 -16.34
CA MET A 234 6.18 15.59 -17.56
C MET A 234 4.70 15.83 -17.85
N GLU A 235 4.43 16.50 -18.95
CA GLU A 235 3.09 16.78 -19.41
C GLU A 235 2.57 15.65 -20.31
N ILE A 236 1.28 15.44 -20.25
CA ILE A 236 0.56 14.47 -21.07
C ILE A 236 -0.47 15.28 -21.86
N CYS A 237 -0.46 15.14 -23.18
CA CYS A 237 -1.42 15.83 -24.01
C CYS A 237 -2.85 15.29 -23.78
N ASP A 238 -3.85 16.14 -24.04
CA ASP A 238 -5.24 15.77 -23.78
C ASP A 238 -5.73 14.63 -24.67
N GLN A 239 -5.23 14.54 -25.90
CA GLN A 239 -5.53 13.40 -26.79
C GLN A 239 -5.09 12.08 -26.17
N GLU A 240 -3.92 12.02 -25.57
CA GLU A 240 -3.41 10.82 -24.93
C GLU A 240 -4.24 10.44 -23.70
N LYS A 241 -4.68 11.42 -22.89
CA LYS A 241 -5.59 11.19 -21.77
C LYS A 241 -6.92 10.57 -22.25
N ILE A 242 -7.46 11.08 -23.38
CA ILE A 242 -8.69 10.54 -23.96
C ILE A 242 -8.48 9.09 -24.40
N LEU A 243 -7.40 8.79 -25.10
CA LEU A 243 -7.08 7.42 -25.54
C LEU A 243 -6.88 6.49 -24.35
N MET A 244 -6.24 6.95 -23.30
CA MET A 244 -6.05 6.17 -22.09
C MET A 244 -7.38 5.88 -21.37
N LYS A 245 -8.26 6.87 -21.27
CA LYS A 245 -9.61 6.68 -20.71
C LYS A 245 -10.42 5.63 -21.52
N ASN A 246 -10.38 5.73 -22.84
CA ASN A 246 -11.06 4.77 -23.70
C ASN A 246 -10.51 3.35 -23.51
N PHE A 247 -9.20 3.20 -23.42
CA PHE A 247 -8.58 1.90 -23.13
C PHE A 247 -9.03 1.36 -21.77
N ILE A 248 -8.99 2.18 -20.71
CA ILE A 248 -9.44 1.80 -19.37
C ILE A 248 -10.90 1.37 -19.39
N LYS A 249 -11.77 2.12 -20.08
CA LYS A 249 -13.20 1.83 -20.21
C LYS A 249 -13.47 0.47 -20.84
N GLU A 250 -12.67 0.06 -21.81
CA GLU A 250 -12.79 -1.27 -22.42
C GLU A 250 -12.19 -2.37 -21.54
N GLU A 251 -11.03 -2.16 -20.96
CA GLU A 251 -10.37 -3.16 -20.14
C GLU A 251 -11.12 -3.44 -18.83
N ILE A 252 -11.72 -2.42 -18.20
CA ILE A 252 -12.41 -2.57 -16.90
C ILE A 252 -13.58 -3.56 -16.98
N LYS A 253 -14.21 -3.69 -18.13
CA LYS A 253 -15.30 -4.65 -18.39
C LYS A 253 -14.88 -6.11 -18.20
N LYS A 254 -13.58 -6.39 -18.33
CA LYS A 254 -13.01 -7.73 -18.13
C LYS A 254 -12.85 -8.08 -16.64
N PHE A 255 -13.05 -7.11 -15.75
CA PHE A 255 -12.83 -7.24 -14.31
C PHE A 255 -14.08 -6.86 -13.49
N PRO A 256 -15.21 -7.58 -13.63
CA PRO A 256 -16.49 -7.22 -12.99
C PRO A 256 -16.45 -7.30 -11.45
N ASN A 257 -15.42 -7.93 -10.89
CA ASN A 257 -15.24 -8.07 -9.45
C ASN A 257 -14.51 -6.88 -8.79
N LEU A 258 -14.13 -5.86 -9.56
CA LEU A 258 -13.61 -4.61 -9.00
C LEU A 258 -14.64 -3.94 -8.07
N PRO A 259 -14.22 -3.05 -7.15
CA PRO A 259 -15.14 -2.20 -6.40
C PRO A 259 -16.09 -1.40 -7.31
N ASN A 260 -17.36 -1.29 -6.92
CA ASN A 260 -18.39 -0.63 -7.74
C ASN A 260 -18.07 0.84 -8.02
N ASP A 261 -17.45 1.53 -7.07
CA ASP A 261 -17.01 2.92 -7.23
C ASP A 261 -15.94 3.09 -8.32
N LEU A 262 -15.14 2.04 -8.60
CA LEU A 262 -14.21 2.02 -9.74
C LEU A 262 -14.93 1.66 -11.05
N LEU A 263 -15.87 0.72 -11.01
CA LEU A 263 -16.65 0.33 -12.20
C LEU A 263 -17.52 1.48 -12.71
N ASN A 264 -18.02 2.32 -11.81
CA ASN A 264 -18.90 3.46 -12.13
C ASN A 264 -18.15 4.73 -12.58
N LEU A 265 -16.82 4.70 -12.65
CA LEU A 265 -16.03 5.86 -13.11
C LEU A 265 -16.04 6.02 -14.63
N PHE A 266 -16.42 5.00 -15.36
CA PHE A 266 -16.33 4.89 -16.82
C PHE A 266 -17.63 4.37 -17.42
#